data_dcf4200065853e0be0553f7947fdd41d
#
_entry.id   dcf4200065853e0be0553f7947fdd41d
#
_cell.length_a   1.000
_cell.length_b   1.000
_cell.length_c   1.000
_cell.angle_alpha   90.00
_cell.angle_beta   90.00
_cell.angle_gamma   90.00
#
_symmetry.space_group_name_H-M   'P 1'
#
loop_
_entity.id
_entity.type
_entity.pdbx_description
1 polymer ?
#
loop_
_entity_poly.entity_id
_entity_poly.type
_entity_poly.pdbx_seq_one_letter_code
_entity_poly.pdbx_strand_id
1 'polypeptide(L)' 'MKVTHIEHLGIAVNSIEEALPFYENILGLKCYAVEEVADQKVKTAFLKVGQTKIELLESTDPEGAVGKFIEKRGEGIHH' A
#
# COMPACT_ATOMS: atom_id res chain seq x y z
N MET A 1 23.14 4.11 17.89
CA MET A 1 22.08 4.25 16.87
C MET A 1 20.73 4.46 17.55
N LYS A 2 19.91 5.29 16.97
CA LYS A 2 18.60 5.61 17.52
C LYS A 2 17.52 5.36 16.48
N VAL A 3 16.53 4.56 16.83
CA VAL A 3 15.36 4.35 15.96
C VAL A 3 14.35 5.43 16.30
N THR A 4 13.91 6.20 15.31
CA THR A 4 13.00 7.33 15.51
C THR A 4 11.58 7.05 15.03
N HIS A 5 11.42 6.23 13.98
CA HIS A 5 10.10 5.94 13.44
C HIS A 5 10.17 4.78 12.45
N ILE A 6 9.00 4.26 12.11
CA ILE A 6 8.85 3.29 11.02
C ILE A 6 8.83 4.09 9.73
N GLU A 7 9.65 3.70 8.75
CA GLU A 7 9.74 4.41 7.48
C GLU A 7 8.46 4.25 6.68
N HIS A 8 7.97 3.02 6.52
CA HIS A 8 6.71 2.79 5.83
C HIS A 8 6.09 1.44 6.20
N LEU A 9 4.80 1.32 5.92
CA LEU A 9 4.06 0.07 6.00
C LEU A 9 3.46 -0.18 4.62
N GLY A 10 3.65 -1.38 4.09
CA GLY A 10 3.04 -1.80 2.84
C GLY A 10 1.79 -2.62 3.13
N ILE A 11 0.65 -2.14 2.68
CA ILE A 11 -0.65 -2.79 2.92
C ILE A 11 -1.21 -3.28 1.58
N ALA A 12 -1.37 -4.59 1.46
CA ALA A 12 -1.95 -5.18 0.26
C ALA A 12 -3.46 -4.98 0.26
N VAL A 13 -3.98 -4.45 -0.84
CA VAL A 13 -5.43 -4.20 -1.00
C VAL A 13 -5.88 -4.79 -2.33
N ASN A 14 -7.16 -5.13 -2.41
CA ASN A 14 -7.74 -5.63 -3.67
C ASN A 14 -7.82 -4.54 -4.72
N SER A 15 -8.10 -3.30 -4.29
CA SER A 15 -8.26 -2.17 -5.20
C SER A 15 -7.87 -0.89 -4.48
N ILE A 16 -6.93 -0.15 -5.05
CA ILE A 16 -6.54 1.16 -4.53
C ILE A 16 -7.73 2.13 -4.63
N GLU A 17 -8.45 2.10 -5.75
CA GLU A 17 -9.60 2.96 -5.95
C GLU A 17 -10.66 2.75 -4.86
N GLU A 18 -10.89 1.51 -4.46
CA GLU A 18 -11.86 1.21 -3.42
C GLU A 18 -11.35 1.48 -2.02
N ALA A 19 -10.05 1.34 -1.80
CA ALA A 19 -9.44 1.53 -0.47
C ALA A 19 -9.21 3.00 -0.13
N LEU A 20 -8.85 3.83 -1.11
CA LEU A 20 -8.48 5.23 -0.88
C LEU A 20 -9.53 6.05 -0.11
N PRO A 21 -10.84 5.92 -0.37
CA PRO A 21 -11.82 6.72 0.38
C PRO A 21 -11.74 6.54 1.89
N PHE A 22 -11.44 5.34 2.36
CA PHE A 22 -11.27 5.12 3.80
C PHE A 22 -10.10 5.94 4.33
N TYR A 23 -8.96 5.87 3.65
CA TYR A 23 -7.75 6.56 4.12
C TYR A 23 -7.86 8.07 3.99
N GLU A 24 -8.47 8.55 2.90
CA GLU A 24 -8.56 9.99 2.67
C GLU A 24 -9.73 10.63 3.39
N ASN A 25 -10.91 10.02 3.36
CA ASN A 25 -12.12 10.64 3.90
C ASN A 25 -12.35 10.33 5.37
N ILE A 26 -12.01 9.11 5.80
CA ILE A 26 -12.24 8.71 7.20
C ILE A 26 -11.02 9.06 8.04
N LEU A 27 -9.81 8.72 7.60
CA LEU A 27 -8.59 9.00 8.35
C LEU A 27 -7.99 10.37 8.07
N GLY A 28 -8.47 11.07 7.05
CA GLY A 28 -8.00 12.42 6.74
C GLY A 28 -6.60 12.48 6.15
N LEU A 29 -6.11 11.40 5.59
CA LEU A 29 -4.79 11.36 4.97
C LEU A 29 -4.87 11.82 3.53
N LYS A 30 -3.74 12.18 2.94
CA LYS A 30 -3.70 12.60 1.55
C LYS A 30 -2.82 11.66 0.75
N CYS A 31 -3.37 11.12 -0.33
CA CYS A 31 -2.59 10.36 -1.30
C CYS A 31 -1.82 11.36 -2.17
N TYR A 32 -0.49 11.30 -2.13
CA TYR A 32 0.32 12.27 -2.87
C TYR A 32 0.92 11.71 -4.15
N ALA A 33 0.82 10.42 -4.36
CA ALA A 33 1.33 9.80 -5.60
C ALA A 33 0.75 8.40 -5.76
N VAL A 34 0.60 7.99 -7.02
CA VAL A 34 0.27 6.62 -7.38
C VAL A 34 1.25 6.22 -8.47
N GLU A 35 1.94 5.10 -8.28
CA GLU A 35 2.95 4.63 -9.22
C GLU A 35 2.75 3.17 -9.54
N GLU A 36 3.03 2.79 -10.76
CA GLU A 36 3.05 1.38 -11.14
C GLU A 36 4.50 0.92 -11.26
N VAL A 37 4.84 -0.16 -10.55
CA VAL A 37 6.16 -0.77 -10.59
C VAL A 37 6.03 -2.07 -11.37
N ALA A 38 6.24 -1.99 -12.67
CA ALA A 38 6.00 -3.11 -13.58
C ALA A 38 6.82 -4.36 -13.24
N ASP A 39 8.07 -4.17 -12.85
CA ASP A 39 8.95 -5.29 -12.50
C ASP A 39 8.45 -6.08 -11.30
N GLN A 40 7.75 -5.42 -10.37
CA GLN A 40 7.22 -6.06 -9.18
C GLN A 40 5.74 -6.39 -9.33
N LYS A 41 5.15 -6.08 -10.46
CA LYS A 41 3.76 -6.39 -10.78
C LYS A 41 2.81 -5.80 -9.74
N VAL A 42 3.04 -4.54 -9.39
CA VAL A 42 2.29 -3.85 -8.35
C VAL A 42 2.05 -2.39 -8.74
N LYS A 43 0.92 -1.88 -8.29
CA LYS A 43 0.58 -0.47 -8.35
C LYS A 43 0.52 0.01 -6.90
N THR A 44 1.15 1.14 -6.62
CA THR A 44 1.30 1.63 -5.25
C THR A 44 0.74 3.03 -5.10
N ALA A 45 -0.09 3.22 -4.07
CA ALA A 45 -0.56 4.55 -3.68
C ALA A 45 0.14 4.95 -2.39
N PHE A 46 0.67 6.16 -2.35
CA PHE A 46 1.47 6.65 -1.24
C PHE A 46 0.68 7.67 -0.41
N LEU A 47 0.56 7.39 0.89
CA LEU A 47 -0.06 8.30 1.84
C LEU A 47 0.94 8.60 2.95
N LYS A 48 0.85 9.81 3.53
CA LYS A 48 1.80 10.23 4.55
C LYS A 48 1.12 10.36 5.89
N VAL A 49 1.74 9.77 6.92
CA VAL A 49 1.28 9.88 8.30
C VAL A 49 2.47 10.34 9.13
N GLY A 50 2.58 11.66 9.35
CA GLY A 50 3.76 12.20 10.00
C GLY A 50 5.02 11.86 9.22
N GLN A 51 5.96 11.16 9.83
CA GLN A 51 7.20 10.72 9.18
C GLN A 51 7.07 9.35 8.53
N THR A 52 5.95 8.67 8.73
CA THR A 52 5.73 7.32 8.22
C THR A 52 4.89 7.40 6.95
N LYS A 53 5.18 6.53 6.00
CA LYS A 53 4.36 6.40 4.79
C LYS A 53 3.51 5.14 4.88
N ILE A 54 2.28 5.24 4.41
CA ILE A 54 1.46 4.06 4.16
C ILE A 54 1.44 3.87 2.66
N GLU A 55 1.77 2.66 2.21
CA GLU A 55 1.78 2.30 0.80
C GLU A 55 0.71 1.25 0.56
N LEU A 56 -0.33 1.63 -0.20
CA LEU A 56 -1.36 0.68 -0.59
C LEU A 56 -0.89 -0.03 -1.85
N LEU A 57 -0.86 -1.35 -1.80
CA LEU A 57 -0.30 -2.19 -2.86
C LEU A 57 -1.43 -2.96 -3.53
N GLU A 58 -1.61 -2.70 -4.82
CA GLU A 58 -2.59 -3.43 -5.63
C GLU A 58 -1.84 -4.25 -6.66
N SER A 59 -2.11 -5.56 -6.71
CA SER A 59 -1.45 -6.45 -7.68
C SER A 59 -1.90 -6.11 -9.10
N THR A 60 -0.93 -6.06 -10.02
CA THR A 60 -1.22 -5.95 -11.46
C THR A 60 -1.11 -7.32 -12.14
N ASP A 61 -0.67 -8.34 -11.41
CA ASP A 61 -0.53 -9.69 -11.95
C ASP A 61 -0.61 -10.69 -10.79
N PRO A 62 -1.55 -11.66 -10.83
CA PRO A 62 -1.70 -12.62 -9.73
C PRO A 62 -0.43 -13.43 -9.44
N GLU A 63 0.50 -13.49 -10.39
CA GLU A 63 1.76 -14.21 -10.20
C GLU A 63 2.81 -13.38 -9.46
N GLY A 64 2.59 -12.09 -9.27
CA GLY A 64 3.49 -11.24 -8.50
C GLY A 64 3.35 -11.49 -7.00
N ALA A 65 4.30 -10.94 -6.23
CA ALA A 65 4.35 -11.15 -4.78
C ALA A 65 3.08 -10.69 -4.06
N VAL A 66 2.56 -9.51 -4.43
CA VAL A 66 1.35 -8.97 -3.81
C VAL A 66 0.13 -9.79 -4.21
N GLY A 67 0.05 -10.22 -5.48
CA GLY A 67 -1.04 -11.08 -5.94
C GLY A 67 -1.10 -12.39 -5.17
N LYS A 68 0.06 -13.01 -4.97
CA LYS A 68 0.13 -14.27 -4.20
C LYS A 68 -0.21 -14.05 -2.73
N PHE A 69 0.20 -12.91 -2.18
CA PHE A 69 -0.14 -12.57 -0.80
C PHE A 69 -1.66 -12.45 -0.62
N ILE A 70 -2.32 -11.71 -1.52
CA ILE A 70 -3.78 -11.52 -1.49
C ILE A 70 -4.50 -12.86 -1.61
N GLU A 71 -4.03 -13.72 -2.51
CA GLU A 71 -4.65 -15.03 -2.70
C GLU A 71 -4.61 -15.88 -1.44
N LYS A 72 -3.48 -15.84 -0.73
CA LYS A 72 -3.29 -16.69 0.46
C LYS A 72 -3.84 -16.08 1.74
N ARG A 73 -3.74 -14.77 1.88
CA ARG A 73 -4.02 -14.09 3.17
C ARG A 73 -5.10 -13.04 3.10
N GLY A 74 -5.53 -12.65 1.90
CA GLY A 74 -6.43 -11.53 1.73
C GLY A 74 -5.71 -10.20 1.94
N GLU A 75 -6.48 -9.15 2.16
CA GLU A 75 -5.93 -7.83 2.40
C GLU A 75 -5.23 -7.77 3.76
N GLY A 76 -4.16 -6.99 3.84
CA GLY A 76 -3.46 -6.82 5.11
C GLY A 76 -2.05 -6.30 4.93
N ILE A 77 -1.34 -6.20 6.04
CA ILE A 77 0.05 -5.71 6.03
C ILE A 77 0.93 -6.73 5.34
N HIS A 78 1.60 -6.28 4.29
CA HIS A 78 2.52 -7.11 3.52
C HIS A 78 3.96 -6.93 4.02
N HIS A 79 4.35 -5.66 4.29
CA HIS A 79 5.69 -5.38 4.81
C HIS A 79 5.77 -4.00 5.46
#